data_244a2305bd918635107ff568b24f5dbc
#
_entry.id   244a2305bd918635107ff568b24f5dbc
#
_cell.length_a   1.000
_cell.length_b   1.000
_cell.length_c   1.000
_cell.angle_alpha   90.00
_cell.angle_beta   90.00
_cell.angle_gamma   90.00
#
_symmetry.space_group_name_H-M   'P 1'
#
loop_
_entity.id
_entity.type
_entity.pdbx_description
1 polymer ?
#
loop_
_entity_poly.entity_id
_entity_poly.type
_entity_poly.pdbx_seq_one_letter_code
_entity_poly.pdbx_strand_id
1 'polypeptide(L)'
;MSLFDDVKVIIVEQLGVKADEVKPEASFKDDLGADSLDAVEFIMALEEKFGIEIPDDDAEKMQTVDDALKYIESKMNNPRDIEENEGGN
;
A
#
# COMPACT_ATOMS: atom_id res chain seq x y z
N MET A 1 -6.32 15.66 2.58
CA MET A 1 -6.61 14.28 2.98
C MET A 1 -5.34 13.57 3.36
N SER A 2 -5.43 12.61 4.23
CA SER A 2 -4.24 11.90 4.67
C SER A 2 -3.93 10.74 3.73
N LEU A 3 -2.70 10.24 3.82
CA LEU A 3 -2.31 9.06 3.08
C LEU A 3 -3.21 7.87 3.44
N PHE A 4 -3.56 7.74 4.70
CA PHE A 4 -4.44 6.67 5.14
C PHE A 4 -5.79 6.75 4.43
N ASP A 5 -6.35 7.96 4.31
CA ASP A 5 -7.63 8.13 3.62
C ASP A 5 -7.55 7.72 2.16
N ASP A 6 -6.46 8.09 1.49
CA ASP A 6 -6.28 7.73 0.08
C ASP A 6 -6.16 6.21 -0.08
N VAL A 7 -5.39 5.57 0.78
CA VAL A 7 -5.23 4.12 0.73
C VAL A 7 -6.55 3.42 1.07
N LYS A 8 -7.29 3.97 2.03
CA LYS A 8 -8.58 3.39 2.42
C LYS A 8 -9.55 3.37 1.24
N VAL A 9 -9.61 4.46 0.48
CA VAL A 9 -10.50 4.51 -0.68
C VAL A 9 -10.13 3.40 -1.68
N ILE A 10 -8.84 3.22 -1.92
CA ILE A 10 -8.39 2.18 -2.84
C ILE A 10 -8.77 0.80 -2.33
N ILE A 11 -8.58 0.55 -1.03
CA ILE A 11 -8.93 -0.75 -0.44
C ILE A 11 -10.42 -1.03 -0.60
N VAL A 12 -11.25 -0.04 -0.29
CA VAL A 12 -12.69 -0.19 -0.41
C VAL A 12 -13.07 -0.53 -1.85
N GLU A 13 -12.48 0.16 -2.81
CA GLU A 13 -12.80 -0.06 -4.22
C GLU A 13 -12.31 -1.40 -4.73
N GLN A 14 -11.11 -1.80 -4.34
CA GLN A 14 -10.52 -3.04 -4.86
C GLN A 14 -11.01 -4.29 -4.16
N LEU A 15 -11.27 -4.20 -2.87
CA LEU A 15 -11.65 -5.38 -2.08
C LEU A 15 -13.14 -5.44 -1.78
N GLY A 16 -13.87 -4.36 -2.03
CA GLY A 16 -15.30 -4.35 -1.79
C GLY A 16 -15.69 -4.39 -0.32
N VAL A 17 -14.80 -3.94 0.56
CA VAL A 17 -15.07 -3.92 2.00
C VAL A 17 -15.60 -2.54 2.40
N LYS A 18 -16.14 -2.45 3.61
CA LYS A 18 -16.64 -1.20 4.12
C LYS A 18 -15.48 -0.34 4.65
N ALA A 19 -15.64 0.96 4.58
CA ALA A 19 -14.59 1.88 5.02
C ALA A 19 -14.24 1.67 6.49
N ASP A 20 -15.23 1.36 7.33
CA ASP A 20 -14.97 1.18 8.76
C ASP A 20 -14.26 -0.14 9.08
N GLU A 21 -14.14 -1.03 8.11
CA GLU A 21 -13.37 -2.25 8.27
C GLU A 21 -11.88 -2.02 8.00
N VAL A 22 -11.54 -0.90 7.37
CA VAL A 22 -10.17 -0.61 7.00
C VAL A 22 -9.49 0.11 8.16
N LYS A 23 -8.74 -0.66 8.95
CA LYS A 23 -8.00 -0.15 10.11
C LYS A 23 -6.53 -0.46 9.93
N PRO A 24 -5.64 0.31 10.57
CA PRO A 24 -4.19 0.07 10.40
C PRO A 24 -3.78 -1.36 10.72
N GLU A 25 -4.39 -1.96 11.73
CA GLU A 25 -4.04 -3.32 12.15
C GLU A 25 -4.74 -4.42 11.34
N ALA A 26 -5.64 -4.05 10.43
CA ALA A 26 -6.39 -5.05 9.65
C ALA A 26 -5.46 -5.78 8.68
N SER A 27 -5.57 -7.10 8.66
CA SER A 27 -4.84 -7.94 7.73
C SER A 27 -5.61 -7.99 6.41
N PHE A 28 -4.93 -7.81 5.29
CA PHE A 28 -5.59 -7.88 3.99
C PHE A 28 -6.23 -9.24 3.77
N LYS A 29 -5.54 -10.30 4.16
CA LYS A 29 -6.02 -11.64 3.91
C LYS A 29 -7.04 -12.09 4.94
N ASP A 30 -6.72 -11.89 6.21
CA ASP A 30 -7.53 -12.44 7.30
C ASP A 30 -8.73 -11.56 7.64
N ASP A 31 -8.54 -10.25 7.65
CA ASP A 31 -9.60 -9.33 8.08
C ASP A 31 -10.40 -8.78 6.92
N LEU A 32 -9.74 -8.55 5.79
CA LEU A 32 -10.39 -7.94 4.63
C LEU A 32 -10.70 -8.96 3.54
N GLY A 33 -10.29 -10.20 3.71
CA GLY A 33 -10.66 -11.28 2.81
C GLY A 33 -10.05 -11.20 1.42
N ALA A 34 -8.91 -10.54 1.28
CA ALA A 34 -8.25 -10.42 -0.02
C ALA A 34 -7.61 -11.75 -0.40
N ASP A 35 -7.91 -12.22 -1.62
CA ASP A 35 -7.18 -13.37 -2.16
C ASP A 35 -6.00 -12.86 -2.98
N SER A 36 -5.27 -13.77 -3.63
CA SER A 36 -4.05 -13.37 -4.34
C SER A 36 -4.36 -12.45 -5.54
N LEU A 37 -5.48 -12.65 -6.21
CA LEU A 37 -5.86 -11.77 -7.31
C LEU A 37 -6.21 -10.37 -6.80
N ASP A 38 -6.98 -10.31 -5.72
CA ASP A 38 -7.32 -9.03 -5.11
C ASP A 38 -6.06 -8.28 -4.69
N ALA A 39 -5.10 -8.99 -4.12
CA ALA A 39 -3.85 -8.38 -3.68
C ALA A 39 -3.08 -7.80 -4.86
N VAL A 40 -3.01 -8.52 -5.98
CA VAL A 40 -2.32 -8.02 -7.17
C VAL A 40 -3.00 -6.76 -7.68
N GLU A 41 -4.32 -6.77 -7.76
CA GLU A 41 -5.05 -5.60 -8.25
C GLU A 41 -4.90 -4.40 -7.32
N PHE A 42 -4.89 -4.66 -6.02
CA PHE A 42 -4.68 -3.60 -5.04
C PHE A 42 -3.28 -2.98 -5.20
N ILE A 43 -2.27 -3.81 -5.36
CA ILE A 43 -0.90 -3.33 -5.54
C ILE A 43 -0.80 -2.48 -6.82
N MET A 44 -1.41 -2.93 -7.89
CA MET A 44 -1.39 -2.18 -9.14
C MET A 44 -2.08 -0.83 -8.99
N ALA A 45 -3.18 -0.80 -8.24
CA ALA A 45 -3.89 0.46 -7.99
C ALA A 45 -3.04 1.43 -7.19
N LEU A 46 -2.29 0.91 -6.20
CA LEU A 46 -1.37 1.74 -5.43
C LEU A 46 -0.28 2.31 -6.30
N GLU A 47 0.27 1.50 -7.19
CA GLU A 47 1.33 1.96 -8.10
C GLU A 47 0.83 3.10 -8.98
N GLU A 48 -0.38 2.97 -9.50
CA GLU A 48 -0.94 4.00 -10.36
C GLU A 48 -1.30 5.27 -9.59
N LYS A 49 -1.87 5.08 -8.41
CA LYS A 49 -2.32 6.24 -7.62
C LYS A 49 -1.16 7.08 -7.14
N PHE A 50 -0.09 6.46 -6.71
CA PHE A 50 1.02 7.16 -6.09
C PHE A 50 2.23 7.31 -7.00
N GLY A 51 2.18 6.69 -8.19
CA GLY A 51 3.29 6.79 -9.14
C GLY A 51 4.55 6.12 -8.62
N ILE A 52 4.41 5.00 -7.93
CA ILE A 52 5.53 4.25 -7.38
C ILE A 52 5.54 2.85 -7.95
N GLU A 53 6.64 2.15 -7.73
CA GLU A 53 6.80 0.78 -8.17
C GLU A 53 6.92 -0.12 -6.95
N ILE A 54 6.12 -1.19 -6.89
CA ILE A 54 6.12 -2.11 -5.75
C ILE A 54 6.51 -3.50 -6.27
N PRO A 55 7.76 -3.92 -6.07
CA PRO A 55 8.18 -5.26 -6.48
C PRO A 55 7.42 -6.34 -5.72
N ASP A 56 7.33 -7.52 -6.32
CA ASP A 56 6.61 -8.63 -5.72
C ASP A 56 7.14 -8.98 -4.32
N ASP A 57 8.46 -8.93 -4.15
CA ASP A 57 9.05 -9.22 -2.85
C ASP A 57 8.56 -8.27 -1.76
N ASP A 58 8.43 -7.00 -2.11
CA ASP A 58 7.94 -6.00 -1.17
C ASP A 58 6.44 -6.15 -0.93
N ALA A 59 5.70 -6.49 -1.99
CA ALA A 59 4.27 -6.70 -1.86
C ALA A 59 3.95 -7.82 -0.88
N GLU A 60 4.76 -8.86 -0.87
CA GLU A 60 4.56 -9.99 0.03
C GLU A 60 4.73 -9.59 1.50
N LYS A 61 5.48 -8.55 1.76
CA LYS A 61 5.70 -8.07 3.13
C LYS A 61 4.57 -7.18 3.62
N MET A 62 3.70 -6.74 2.73
CA MET A 62 2.61 -5.84 3.08
C MET A 62 1.38 -6.66 3.46
N GLN A 63 1.33 -7.09 4.71
CA GLN A 63 0.26 -7.96 5.18
C GLN A 63 -0.88 -7.22 5.85
N THR A 64 -0.60 -6.06 6.45
CA THR A 64 -1.62 -5.25 7.07
C THR A 64 -1.72 -3.90 6.39
N VAL A 65 -2.81 -3.19 6.67
CA VAL A 65 -2.99 -1.83 6.15
C VAL A 65 -1.83 -0.95 6.59
N ASP A 66 -1.40 -1.09 7.85
CA ASP A 66 -0.29 -0.29 8.38
C ASP A 66 1.01 -0.56 7.62
N ASP A 67 1.26 -1.83 7.27
CA ASP A 67 2.45 -2.18 6.48
C ASP A 67 2.44 -1.45 5.15
N ALA A 68 1.28 -1.43 4.48
CA ALA A 68 1.15 -0.74 3.20
C ALA A 68 1.36 0.76 3.36
N LEU A 69 0.80 1.35 4.42
CA LEU A 69 0.96 2.77 4.66
C LEU A 69 2.42 3.13 4.85
N LYS A 70 3.12 2.35 5.67
CA LYS A 70 4.54 2.62 5.94
C LYS A 70 5.38 2.47 4.69
N TYR A 71 5.06 1.49 3.86
CA TYR A 71 5.80 1.28 2.63
C TYR A 71 5.63 2.47 1.69
N ILE A 72 4.39 2.89 1.47
CA ILE A 72 4.11 4.01 0.57
C ILE A 72 4.72 5.29 1.11
N GLU A 73 4.60 5.51 2.40
CA GLU A 73 5.16 6.69 3.04
C GLU A 73 6.66 6.76 2.83
N SER A 74 7.33 5.62 3.00
CA SER A 74 8.76 5.53 2.80
C SER A 74 9.14 5.87 1.35
N LYS A 75 8.37 5.36 0.39
CA LYS A 75 8.65 5.64 -1.02
C LYS A 75 8.42 7.09 -1.38
N MET A 76 7.39 7.71 -0.81
CA MET A 76 7.06 9.08 -1.16
C MET A 76 7.91 10.10 -0.43
N ASN A 77 8.32 9.79 0.78
CA ASN A 77 9.11 10.73 1.59
C ASN A 77 10.60 10.61 1.37
N ASN A 78 11.03 9.62 0.60
CA ASN A 78 12.44 9.43 0.23
C ASN A 78 12.61 9.61 -1.24
N PRO A 79 12.38 10.77 -1.74
CA PRO A 79 12.49 10.97 -3.19
C PRO A 79 13.92 10.84 -3.63
N ARG A 80 14.58 10.69 -2.91
CA ARG A 80 15.90 10.61 -3.25
C ARG A 80 16.60 9.64 -2.56
N ASP A 81 16.03 9.43 -2.10
CA ASP A 81 16.58 8.80 -1.68
C ASP A 81 17.01 8.18 -2.20
N ILE A 82 16.75 8.72 -2.44
CA ILE A 82 17.12 8.45 -2.89
C ILE A 82 17.83 8.62 -3.35
N GLU A 83 17.72 9.05 -3.24
CA GLU A 83 18.42 9.27 -3.40
C GLU A 83 19.19 9.28 -3.37
N GLU A 84 18.99 9.32 -3.07
CA GLU A 84 19.77 9.38 -2.75
C GLU A 84 20.51 9.16 -2.81
N ASN A 85 20.49 9.02 -2.68
CA ASN A 85 21.29 8.85 -2.50
C ASN A 85 21.96 8.56 -2.76
N GLU A 86 21.80 8.49 -2.84
CA GLU A 86 22.56 8.35 -2.79
C GLU A 86 23.33 8.36 -2.94
N GLY A 87 23.36 8.31 -2.93
CA GLY A 87 24.19 8.39 -2.83
C GLY A 87 24.69 8.56 -3.09
N GLY A 88 24.62 8.63 -3.06
CA GLY A 88 25.14 8.89 -3.02
C GLY A 88 25.39 9.20 -3.32
N ASN A 89 25.31 9.30 -3.13
CA ASN A 89 25.54 9.65 -3.14
C ASN A 89 25.73 9.73 -3.22
#